data_89bc5d8de7b8ab6b001a824f2337eba3
#
_entry.id   89bc5d8de7b8ab6b001a824f2337eba3
#
_cell.length_a   1.000
_cell.length_b   1.000
_cell.length_c   1.000
_cell.angle_alpha   90.00
_cell.angle_beta   90.00
_cell.angle_gamma   90.00
#
_symmetry.space_group_name_H-M   'P 1'
#
loop_
_entity.id
_entity.type
_entity.pdbx_description
1 polymer ?
#
loop_
_entity_poly.entity_id
_entity_poly.type
_entity_poly.pdbx_seq_one_letter_code
_entity_poly.pdbx_strand_id
1 'polypeptide(L)'
;MPIAQDDVLNALKQCYDPEIPVNIVDLGLVYDMHIEPMPSGHSLISVKMTLTAPGCGMGATIAGDAQQKLLYLPGVEEAVVEIVWDPPWHQSMITEQGRKILGIE
;
A
#
# COMPACT_ATOMS: atom_id res chain seq x y z
N MET A 1 3.23 18.68 -11.87
CA MET A 1 4.28 18.26 -10.93
C MET A 1 4.31 16.75 -10.90
N PRO A 2 5.47 16.14 -11.04
CA PRO A 2 5.54 14.68 -10.93
C PRO A 2 5.25 14.23 -9.49
N ILE A 3 4.61 13.09 -9.37
CA ILE A 3 4.35 12.46 -8.09
C ILE A 3 5.64 11.82 -7.59
N ALA A 4 6.00 12.06 -6.33
CA ALA A 4 7.16 11.43 -5.72
C ALA A 4 6.76 10.13 -5.01
N GLN A 5 7.73 9.21 -4.87
CA GLN A 5 7.49 7.97 -4.13
C GLN A 5 7.01 8.24 -2.71
N ASP A 6 7.56 9.27 -2.06
CA ASP A 6 7.14 9.62 -0.71
C ASP A 6 5.66 10.00 -0.64
N ASP A 7 5.15 10.65 -1.68
CA ASP A 7 3.72 11.00 -1.73
C ASP A 7 2.86 9.74 -1.78
N VAL A 8 3.29 8.75 -2.56
CA VAL A 8 2.60 7.47 -2.67
C VAL A 8 2.64 6.73 -1.33
N LEU A 9 3.81 6.65 -0.71
CA LEU A 9 3.96 5.99 0.57
C LEU A 9 3.12 6.66 1.66
N ASN A 10 3.10 7.98 1.70
CA ASN A 10 2.32 8.71 2.69
C ASN A 10 0.82 8.47 2.52
N ALA A 11 0.36 8.35 1.28
CA ALA A 11 -1.03 8.01 1.01
C ALA A 11 -1.36 6.60 1.49
N LEU A 12 -0.46 5.64 1.20
CA LEU A 12 -0.64 4.25 1.61
C LEU A 12 -0.57 4.08 3.14
N LYS A 13 0.18 4.94 3.83
CA LYS A 13 0.24 4.91 5.30
C LYS A 13 -1.07 5.30 5.96
N GLN A 14 -2.04 5.80 5.20
CA GLN A 14 -3.38 6.07 5.72
C GLN A 14 -4.30 4.85 5.63
N CYS A 15 -3.82 3.76 5.06
CA CYS A 15 -4.56 2.51 4.95
C CYS A 15 -4.11 1.55 6.04
N TYR A 16 -5.06 0.96 6.74
CA TYR A 16 -4.79 0.07 7.86
C TYR A 16 -5.43 -1.28 7.62
N ASP A 17 -4.75 -2.34 8.11
CA ASP A 17 -5.37 -3.65 8.20
C ASP A 17 -6.46 -3.57 9.27
N PRO A 18 -7.65 -4.09 9.02
CA PRO A 18 -8.75 -3.96 9.99
C PRO A 18 -8.50 -4.71 11.30
N GLU A 19 -7.60 -5.67 11.32
CA GLU A 19 -7.31 -6.47 12.50
C GLU A 19 -6.04 -6.04 13.24
N ILE A 20 -5.18 -5.28 12.59
CA ILE A 20 -3.88 -4.88 13.16
C ILE A 20 -3.79 -3.35 13.09
N PRO A 21 -3.56 -2.67 14.22
CA PRO A 21 -3.56 -1.20 14.25
C PRO A 21 -2.26 -0.59 13.71
N VAL A 22 -1.79 -1.07 12.58
CA VAL A 22 -0.61 -0.57 11.90
C VAL A 22 -0.95 -0.41 10.43
N ASN A 23 -0.44 0.66 9.81
CA ASN A 23 -0.70 0.89 8.39
C ASN A 23 -0.02 -0.17 7.51
N ILE A 24 -0.53 -0.31 6.28
CA ILE A 24 -0.08 -1.39 5.39
C ILE A 24 1.39 -1.27 4.98
N VAL A 25 1.94 -0.06 4.96
CA VAL A 25 3.35 0.14 4.62
C VAL A 25 4.25 -0.41 5.73
N ASP A 26 3.96 -0.03 6.98
CA ASP A 26 4.75 -0.48 8.12
C ASP A 26 4.55 -1.95 8.44
N LEU A 27 3.41 -2.52 8.04
CA LEU A 27 3.21 -3.97 8.13
C LEU A 27 4.06 -4.75 7.12
N GLY A 28 4.64 -4.07 6.13
CA GLY A 28 5.42 -4.74 5.10
C GLY A 28 4.54 -5.39 4.03
N LEU A 29 3.32 -4.93 3.85
CA LEU A 29 2.40 -5.49 2.88
C LEU A 29 2.62 -4.95 1.46
N VAL A 30 3.25 -3.80 1.33
CA VAL A 30 3.51 -3.19 0.02
C VAL A 30 4.84 -3.72 -0.51
N TYR A 31 4.79 -4.49 -1.60
CA TYR A 31 5.98 -5.14 -2.15
C TYR A 31 6.65 -4.35 -3.26
N ASP A 32 5.86 -3.63 -4.06
CA ASP A 32 6.41 -2.89 -5.19
C ASP A 32 5.47 -1.75 -5.55
N MET A 33 6.03 -0.69 -6.13
CA MET A 33 5.23 0.39 -6.64
C MET A 33 5.95 1.06 -7.80
N HIS A 34 5.18 1.45 -8.81
CA HIS A 34 5.67 2.14 -9.98
C HIS A 34 4.86 3.40 -10.22
N ILE A 35 5.53 4.45 -10.63
CA ILE A 35 4.91 5.71 -11.02
C ILE A 35 5.26 5.93 -12.47
N GLU A 36 4.27 5.89 -13.36
CA GLU A 36 4.48 6.06 -14.79
C GLU A 36 3.83 7.34 -15.28
N PRO A 37 4.57 8.18 -16.04
CA PRO A 37 3.96 9.35 -16.64
C PRO A 37 3.00 8.94 -17.75
N MET A 38 1.87 9.64 -17.85
CA MET A 38 0.87 9.41 -18.89
C MET A 38 0.90 10.56 -19.89
N PRO A 39 0.38 10.34 -21.12
CA PRO A 39 0.35 11.39 -22.14
C PRO A 39 -0.37 12.67 -21.71
N SER A 40 -1.30 12.55 -20.76
CA SER A 40 -2.03 13.70 -20.22
C SER A 40 -1.18 14.61 -19.35
N GLY A 41 0.03 14.19 -18.96
CA GLY A 41 0.85 14.90 -17.99
C GLY A 41 0.62 14.47 -16.56
N HIS A 42 -0.40 13.64 -16.33
CA HIS A 42 -0.66 13.03 -15.01
C HIS A 42 0.08 11.71 -14.90
N SER A 43 -0.14 10.98 -13.82
CA SER A 43 0.59 9.75 -13.55
C SER A 43 -0.33 8.57 -13.32
N LEU A 44 0.15 7.39 -13.73
CA LEU A 44 -0.43 6.10 -13.37
C LEU A 44 0.40 5.54 -12.21
N ILE A 45 -0.26 5.14 -11.14
CA ILE A 45 0.39 4.50 -10.00
C ILE A 45 0.02 3.03 -9.99
N SER A 46 1.03 2.15 -9.95
CA SER A 46 0.82 0.70 -9.84
C SER A 46 1.45 0.21 -8.55
N VAL A 47 0.69 -0.51 -7.74
CA VAL A 47 1.15 -1.04 -6.46
C VAL A 47 0.90 -2.54 -6.42
N LYS A 48 1.92 -3.30 -6.00
CA LYS A 48 1.77 -4.71 -5.68
C LYS A 48 1.86 -4.87 -4.18
N MET A 49 0.86 -5.49 -3.57
CA MET A 49 0.82 -5.69 -2.14
C MET A 49 0.30 -7.09 -1.82
N THR A 50 0.50 -7.49 -0.58
CA THR A 50 -0.03 -8.75 -0.09
C THR A 50 -0.90 -8.52 1.15
N LEU A 51 -1.41 -9.60 1.72
CA LEU A 51 -2.22 -9.57 2.92
C LEU A 51 -1.58 -10.46 3.98
N THR A 52 -1.95 -10.25 5.24
CA THR A 52 -1.38 -11.02 6.35
C THR A 52 -1.83 -12.48 6.34
N ALA A 53 -3.00 -12.79 5.74
CA ALA A 53 -3.49 -14.14 5.64
C ALA A 53 -4.28 -14.34 4.35
N PRO A 54 -4.04 -15.47 3.62
CA PRO A 54 -4.87 -15.81 2.47
C PRO A 54 -6.30 -16.10 2.92
N GLY A 55 -7.26 -15.79 2.07
CA GLY A 55 -8.66 -16.05 2.36
C GLY A 55 -9.32 -15.04 3.28
N CYS A 56 -8.59 -14.00 3.66
CA CYS A 56 -9.18 -12.88 4.40
C CYS A 56 -10.17 -12.16 3.47
N GLY A 57 -11.45 -12.14 3.84
CA GLY A 57 -12.48 -11.48 3.02
C GLY A 57 -12.31 -9.98 2.90
N MET A 58 -11.33 -9.41 3.60
CA MET A 58 -11.08 -7.97 3.61
C MET A 58 -10.08 -7.52 2.55
N GLY A 59 -9.50 -8.45 1.80
CA GLY A 59 -8.48 -8.12 0.80
C GLY A 59 -8.95 -7.10 -0.23
N ALA A 60 -10.14 -7.31 -0.78
CA ALA A 60 -10.71 -6.39 -1.76
C ALA A 60 -10.98 -5.01 -1.14
N THR A 61 -11.38 -4.98 0.14
CA THR A 61 -11.63 -3.73 0.86
C THR A 61 -10.34 -2.94 1.06
N ILE A 62 -9.27 -3.63 1.48
CA ILE A 62 -7.96 -3.00 1.69
C ILE A 62 -7.42 -2.46 0.38
N ALA A 63 -7.47 -3.26 -0.68
CA ALA A 63 -7.00 -2.85 -2.00
C ALA A 63 -7.80 -1.66 -2.54
N GLY A 64 -9.13 -1.68 -2.36
CA GLY A 64 -10.00 -0.58 -2.77
C GLY A 64 -9.70 0.70 -2.01
N ASP A 65 -9.46 0.60 -0.71
CA ASP A 65 -9.10 1.77 0.09
C ASP A 65 -7.75 2.35 -0.35
N ALA A 66 -6.77 1.49 -0.60
CA ALA A 66 -5.48 1.92 -1.10
C ALA A 66 -5.62 2.64 -2.44
N GLN A 67 -6.41 2.08 -3.37
CA GLN A 67 -6.67 2.69 -4.66
C GLN A 67 -7.30 4.08 -4.50
N GLN A 68 -8.28 4.21 -3.62
CA GLN A 68 -8.93 5.49 -3.37
C GLN A 68 -7.96 6.54 -2.83
N LYS A 69 -7.11 6.14 -1.89
CA LYS A 69 -6.13 7.06 -1.32
C LYS A 69 -5.15 7.56 -2.38
N LEU A 70 -4.74 6.67 -3.29
CA LEU A 70 -3.84 7.03 -4.37
C LEU A 70 -4.52 7.99 -5.36
N LEU A 71 -5.79 7.75 -5.68
CA LEU A 71 -6.54 8.59 -6.61
C LEU A 71 -6.77 10.01 -6.07
N TYR A 72 -6.74 10.19 -4.76
CA TYR A 72 -6.86 11.52 -4.16
C TYR A 72 -5.59 12.36 -4.27
N LEU A 73 -4.45 11.74 -4.61
CA LEU A 73 -3.22 12.51 -4.77
C LEU A 73 -3.30 13.42 -6.00
N PRO A 74 -2.89 14.70 -5.87
CA PRO A 74 -2.87 15.59 -7.04
C PRO A 74 -1.93 15.03 -8.10
N GLY A 75 -2.38 15.01 -9.34
CA GLY A 75 -1.59 14.54 -10.46
C GLY A 75 -1.70 13.05 -10.76
N VAL A 76 -2.50 12.31 -10.00
CA VAL A 76 -2.75 10.90 -10.27
C VAL A 76 -3.99 10.76 -11.13
N GLU A 77 -3.85 10.16 -12.31
CA GLU A 77 -4.97 9.93 -13.21
C GLU A 77 -5.56 8.54 -12.99
N GLU A 78 -4.71 7.55 -12.72
CA GLU A 78 -5.14 6.17 -12.57
C GLU A 78 -4.30 5.48 -11.50
N ALA A 79 -4.91 4.58 -10.75
CA ALA A 79 -4.23 3.80 -9.73
C ALA A 79 -4.68 2.35 -9.82
N VAL A 80 -3.71 1.45 -9.84
CA VAL A 80 -3.93 0.00 -9.89
C VAL A 80 -3.28 -0.62 -8.67
N VAL A 81 -4.05 -1.41 -7.91
CA VAL A 81 -3.53 -2.13 -6.76
C VAL A 81 -3.76 -3.62 -7.00
N GLU A 82 -2.68 -4.37 -7.05
CA GLU A 82 -2.71 -5.80 -7.31
C GLU A 82 -2.32 -6.56 -6.04
N ILE A 83 -3.11 -7.57 -5.68
CA ILE A 83 -2.80 -8.44 -4.54
C ILE A 83 -1.98 -9.61 -5.06
N VAL A 84 -0.81 -9.83 -4.46
CA VAL A 84 0.07 -10.94 -4.80
C VAL A 84 0.33 -11.77 -3.55
N TRP A 85 0.62 -13.06 -3.73
CA TRP A 85 0.80 -13.99 -2.61
C TRP A 85 2.20 -14.56 -2.52
N ASP A 86 3.11 -14.10 -3.37
CA ASP A 86 4.49 -14.54 -3.41
C ASP A 86 5.42 -13.33 -3.43
N PRO A 87 6.34 -13.24 -2.48
CA PRO A 87 6.54 -14.15 -1.34
C PRO A 87 5.43 -14.00 -0.28
N PRO A 88 5.15 -15.04 0.52
CA PRO A 88 4.15 -14.93 1.58
C PRO A 88 4.62 -13.97 2.67
N TRP A 89 3.66 -13.28 3.26
CA TRP A 89 3.97 -12.30 4.30
C TRP A 89 4.40 -12.98 5.60
N HIS A 90 5.37 -12.36 6.29
CA HIS A 90 5.87 -12.78 7.60
C HIS A 90 5.98 -11.59 8.52
N GLN A 91 5.86 -11.83 9.82
CA GLN A 91 6.05 -10.78 10.82
C GLN A 91 7.41 -10.08 10.73
N SER A 92 8.42 -10.79 10.24
CA SER A 92 9.75 -10.20 10.03
C SER A 92 9.74 -9.06 9.02
N MET A 93 8.70 -8.93 8.22
CA MET A 93 8.55 -7.86 7.23
C MET A 93 8.02 -6.57 7.83
N ILE A 94 7.53 -6.61 9.07
CA ILE A 94 7.03 -5.42 9.77
C ILE A 94 8.22 -4.50 10.03
N THR A 95 8.06 -3.21 9.71
CA THR A 95 9.12 -2.23 9.95
C THR A 95 9.36 -2.03 11.44
N GLU A 96 10.49 -1.43 11.80
CA GLU A 96 10.77 -1.09 13.17
C GLU A 96 9.69 -0.23 13.79
N GLN A 97 9.19 0.75 13.02
CA GLN A 97 8.10 1.61 13.47
C GLN A 97 6.82 0.81 13.74
N GLY A 98 6.49 -0.14 12.87
CA GLY A 98 5.32 -0.99 13.06
C GLY A 98 5.46 -1.86 14.30
N ARG A 99 6.66 -2.41 14.54
CA ARG A 99 6.93 -3.22 15.72
C ARG A 99 6.79 -2.42 17.02
N LYS A 100 7.23 -1.17 17.01
CA LYS A 100 7.09 -0.29 18.17
C LYS A 100 5.63 -0.03 18.49
N ILE A 101 4.82 0.21 17.46
CA ILE A 101 3.38 0.43 17.63
C ILE A 101 2.72 -0.81 18.24
N LEU A 102 3.13 -2.00 17.80
CA LEU A 102 2.57 -3.26 18.28
C LEU A 102 3.19 -3.74 19.59
N GLY A 103 4.33 -3.18 19.98
CA GLY A 103 5.02 -3.61 21.20
C GLY A 103 5.69 -4.97 21.08
N ILE A 104 6.11 -5.37 19.89
CA ILE A 104 6.69 -6.70 19.62
C ILE A 104 8.14 -6.61 19.17
N GLU A 105 8.90 -5.79 19.75
CA GLU A 105 10.31 -5.66 19.37
C GLU A 105 11.07 -6.97 19.40
#